data_85ef0987d2684bd2b3e223778da3408a
#
_entry.id   85ef0987d2684bd2b3e223778da3408a
#
_cell.length_a   1.000
_cell.length_b   1.000
_cell.length_c   1.000
_cell.angle_alpha   90.00
_cell.angle_beta   90.00
_cell.angle_gamma   90.00
#
_symmetry.space_group_name_H-M   'P 1'
#
loop_
_entity.id
_entity.type
_entity.pdbx_description
1 polymer ?
#
loop_
_entity_poly.entity_id
_entity_poly.type
_entity_poly.pdbx_seq_one_letter_code
_entity_poly.pdbx_strand_id
1 'polypeptide(L)'
;MKFKHIFYIIAPKIRNEKMQNLIFLALFLNAVIFFLPRGAQAESFITDEEYGAMLYKNPRGVGCDKCHGEKGEGSLIVKYKEFNRTAGAYYERALNAPPINNLSLQELADGVSSSRDVMPSYFLTQNEIIIIYKYIKSINQPKKKEKK
;
A
#
# COMPACT_ATOMS: atom_id res chain seq x y z
N MET A 1 -4.92 -34.64 53.11
CA MET A 1 -4.17 -35.89 52.87
C MET A 1 -4.98 -36.79 51.96
N LYS A 2 -4.73 -36.84 50.64
CA LYS A 2 -5.14 -37.90 49.69
C LYS A 2 -5.09 -37.44 48.23
N PHE A 3 -4.03 -36.69 47.86
CA PHE A 3 -3.84 -36.33 46.46
C PHE A 3 -2.51 -36.87 45.85
N LYS A 4 -1.76 -37.68 46.60
CA LYS A 4 -0.44 -38.20 46.19
C LYS A 4 -0.47 -39.56 45.47
N HIS A 5 -1.63 -40.22 45.35
CA HIS A 5 -1.69 -41.59 44.84
C HIS A 5 -2.23 -41.74 43.40
N ILE A 6 -2.69 -40.66 42.76
CA ILE A 6 -3.31 -40.76 41.43
C ILE A 6 -2.31 -40.60 40.31
N PHE A 7 -1.13 -40.02 40.57
CA PHE A 7 -0.14 -39.74 39.50
C PHE A 7 0.80 -40.93 39.15
N TYR A 8 0.69 -42.03 39.90
CA TYR A 8 1.59 -43.17 39.73
C TYR A 8 1.06 -44.29 38.82
N ILE A 9 -0.19 -44.21 38.35
CA ILE A 9 -0.86 -45.31 37.61
C ILE A 9 -0.86 -45.13 36.09
N ILE A 10 -0.43 -43.96 35.54
CA ILE A 10 -0.47 -43.69 34.11
C ILE A 10 0.93 -43.50 33.49
N ALA A 11 1.92 -44.20 34.03
CA ALA A 11 3.17 -44.36 33.29
C ALA A 11 3.20 -45.80 32.70
N PRO A 12 2.76 -46.02 31.45
CA PRO A 12 3.06 -47.28 30.80
C PRO A 12 4.57 -47.36 30.69
N LYS A 13 5.17 -48.40 31.27
CA LYS A 13 6.57 -48.79 31.15
C LYS A 13 6.85 -49.11 29.66
N ILE A 14 7.03 -48.07 28.87
CA ILE A 14 7.42 -48.19 27.45
C ILE A 14 8.92 -48.45 27.42
N ARG A 15 9.25 -49.74 27.57
CA ARG A 15 10.60 -50.26 27.50
C ARG A 15 10.94 -50.67 26.05
N ASN A 16 10.87 -49.68 25.13
CA ASN A 16 11.30 -49.88 23.76
C ASN A 16 12.20 -48.72 23.36
N GLU A 17 13.50 -48.95 23.34
CA GLU A 17 14.52 -47.91 23.01
C GLU A 17 14.20 -47.15 21.70
N LYS A 18 13.63 -47.86 20.74
CA LYS A 18 13.21 -47.24 19.44
C LYS A 18 12.10 -46.23 19.64
N MET A 19 11.16 -46.47 20.56
CA MET A 19 10.03 -45.57 20.79
C MET A 19 10.44 -44.35 21.64
N GLN A 20 11.38 -44.53 22.58
CA GLN A 20 11.98 -43.44 23.33
C GLN A 20 12.73 -42.48 22.41
N ASN A 21 13.54 -42.99 21.48
CA ASN A 21 14.28 -42.17 20.50
C ASN A 21 13.31 -41.41 19.55
N LEU A 22 12.18 -42.02 19.18
CA LEU A 22 11.16 -41.37 18.38
C LEU A 22 10.49 -40.18 19.12
N ILE A 23 10.21 -40.36 20.42
CA ILE A 23 9.64 -39.30 21.26
C ILE A 23 10.64 -38.15 21.43
N PHE A 24 11.91 -38.45 21.70
CA PHE A 24 12.96 -37.42 21.81
C PHE A 24 13.17 -36.69 20.50
N LEU A 25 13.13 -37.37 19.35
CA LEU A 25 13.23 -36.75 18.04
C LEU A 25 12.04 -35.81 17.77
N ALA A 26 10.82 -36.24 18.10
CA ALA A 26 9.62 -35.43 17.95
C ALA A 26 9.63 -34.19 18.86
N LEU A 27 10.09 -34.31 20.10
CA LEU A 27 10.24 -33.18 21.02
C LEU A 27 11.33 -32.22 20.56
N PHE A 28 12.45 -32.74 20.04
CA PHE A 28 13.53 -31.92 19.48
C PHE A 28 13.08 -31.16 18.24
N LEU A 29 12.33 -31.82 17.34
CA LEU A 29 11.77 -31.19 16.15
C LEU A 29 10.81 -30.05 16.49
N ASN A 30 9.94 -30.25 17.51
CA ASN A 30 9.05 -29.20 18.00
C ASN A 30 9.82 -28.03 18.64
N ALA A 31 10.89 -28.32 19.39
CA ALA A 31 11.74 -27.28 19.97
C ALA A 31 12.42 -26.44 18.89
N VAL A 32 12.93 -27.08 17.81
CA VAL A 32 13.58 -26.38 16.69
C VAL A 32 12.58 -25.47 15.96
N ILE A 33 11.32 -25.91 15.76
CA ILE A 33 10.26 -25.08 15.12
C ILE A 33 9.92 -23.86 16.01
N PHE A 34 9.99 -24.00 17.33
CA PHE A 34 9.70 -22.90 18.25
C PHE A 34 10.83 -21.84 18.30
N PHE A 35 12.07 -22.25 17.98
CA PHE A 35 13.22 -21.37 17.95
C PHE A 35 13.53 -20.78 16.55
N LEU A 36 12.75 -21.12 15.51
CA LEU A 36 12.87 -20.41 14.23
C LEU A 36 12.55 -18.93 14.46
N PRO A 37 13.46 -18.02 14.11
CA PRO A 37 13.19 -16.60 14.26
C PRO A 37 11.96 -16.28 13.40
N ARG A 38 10.86 -15.93 14.06
CA ARG A 38 9.73 -15.28 13.39
C ARG A 38 10.30 -14.02 12.80
N GLY A 39 10.35 -13.97 11.46
CA GLY A 39 11.02 -12.91 10.72
C GLY A 39 10.68 -11.56 11.33
N ALA A 40 11.71 -10.84 11.79
CA ALA A 40 11.57 -9.45 12.17
C ALA A 40 11.14 -8.70 10.90
N GLN A 41 9.88 -8.31 10.84
CA GLN A 41 9.44 -7.37 9.82
C GLN A 41 10.16 -6.07 10.15
N ALA A 42 11.08 -5.66 9.29
CA ALA A 42 11.69 -4.35 9.38
C ALA A 42 10.55 -3.32 9.23
N GLU A 43 10.17 -2.69 10.33
CA GLU A 43 9.26 -1.55 10.26
C GLU A 43 9.97 -0.46 9.44
N SER A 44 9.31 -0.03 8.39
CA SER A 44 9.77 1.12 7.60
C SER A 44 9.74 2.36 8.49
N PHE A 45 10.79 3.20 8.43
CA PHE A 45 10.85 4.47 9.15
C PHE A 45 9.77 5.45 8.74
N ILE A 46 9.16 5.26 7.57
CA ILE A 46 8.06 6.07 7.05
C ILE A 46 6.83 5.19 6.84
N THR A 47 5.67 5.74 7.14
CA THR A 47 4.39 5.08 6.91
C THR A 47 4.03 5.08 5.42
N ASP A 48 3.15 4.16 5.00
CA ASP A 48 2.59 4.15 3.64
C ASP A 48 1.93 5.48 3.28
N GLU A 49 1.31 6.16 4.26
CA GLU A 49 0.65 7.44 4.06
C GLU A 49 1.66 8.58 3.79
N GLU A 50 2.73 8.65 4.58
CA GLU A 50 3.81 9.61 4.37
C GLU A 50 4.52 9.37 3.04
N TYR A 51 4.80 8.11 2.72
CA TYR A 51 5.42 7.76 1.44
C TYR A 51 4.50 8.08 0.27
N GLY A 52 3.20 7.82 0.40
CA GLY A 52 2.19 8.20 -0.59
C GLY A 52 2.13 9.72 -0.81
N ALA A 53 2.19 10.50 0.27
CA ALA A 53 2.25 11.96 0.19
C ALA A 53 3.51 12.45 -0.53
N MET A 54 4.66 11.83 -0.25
CA MET A 54 5.93 12.15 -0.93
C MET A 54 5.86 11.81 -2.42
N LEU A 55 5.36 10.64 -2.78
CA LEU A 55 5.21 10.22 -4.18
C LEU A 55 4.20 11.09 -4.94
N TYR A 56 3.11 11.49 -4.31
CA TYR A 56 2.10 12.36 -4.91
C TYR A 56 2.69 13.72 -5.27
N LYS A 57 3.59 14.26 -4.44
CA LYS A 57 4.29 15.53 -4.68
C LYS A 57 5.52 15.39 -5.57
N ASN A 58 6.16 14.25 -5.56
CA ASN A 58 7.35 13.99 -6.36
C ASN A 58 7.44 12.51 -6.77
N PRO A 59 6.75 12.09 -7.83
CA PRO A 59 6.82 10.72 -8.37
C PRO A 59 8.07 10.50 -9.24
N ARG A 60 9.19 11.09 -8.91
CA ARG A 60 10.41 11.18 -9.73
C ARG A 60 10.22 11.99 -11.02
N GLY A 61 9.41 13.03 -10.92
CA GLY A 61 9.06 13.91 -12.01
C GLY A 61 8.16 15.04 -11.54
N VAL A 62 7.33 15.57 -12.40
CA VAL A 62 6.34 16.59 -12.05
C VAL A 62 5.32 16.00 -11.08
N GLY A 63 5.10 16.68 -9.95
CA GLY A 63 4.14 16.23 -8.94
C GLY A 63 2.70 16.17 -9.46
N CYS A 64 1.96 15.15 -9.03
CA CYS A 64 0.54 15.00 -9.38
C CYS A 64 -0.28 16.20 -8.89
N ASP A 65 0.09 16.75 -7.72
CA ASP A 65 -0.50 17.93 -7.10
C ASP A 65 -0.47 19.17 -8.00
N LYS A 66 0.55 19.32 -8.86
CA LYS A 66 0.74 20.50 -9.74
C LYS A 66 -0.36 20.65 -10.79
N CYS A 67 -0.90 19.53 -11.22
CA CYS A 67 -1.96 19.51 -12.22
C CYS A 67 -3.30 19.06 -11.64
N HIS A 68 -3.31 18.03 -10.79
CA HIS A 68 -4.55 17.42 -10.30
C HIS A 68 -5.06 18.04 -8.98
N GLY A 69 -4.33 19.04 -8.42
CA GLY A 69 -4.69 19.67 -7.14
C GLY A 69 -4.17 18.89 -5.92
N GLU A 70 -4.26 19.50 -4.75
CA GLU A 70 -3.69 18.91 -3.52
C GLU A 70 -4.40 17.63 -3.07
N LYS A 71 -5.67 17.47 -3.43
CA LYS A 71 -6.50 16.32 -3.09
C LYS A 71 -6.89 15.47 -4.31
N GLY A 72 -6.31 15.74 -5.47
CA GLY A 72 -6.68 15.06 -6.69
C GLY A 72 -8.04 15.48 -7.25
N GLU A 73 -8.52 16.66 -6.88
CA GLU A 73 -9.82 17.21 -7.29
C GLU A 73 -9.86 17.72 -8.73
N GLY A 74 -8.69 17.78 -9.37
CA GLY A 74 -8.51 18.42 -10.68
C GLY A 74 -8.30 19.92 -10.57
N SER A 75 -7.64 20.54 -11.56
CA SER A 75 -7.44 21.99 -11.57
C SER A 75 -7.27 22.54 -12.97
N LEU A 76 -7.41 23.86 -13.08
CA LEU A 76 -7.07 24.59 -14.30
C LEU A 76 -5.55 24.73 -14.39
N ILE A 77 -4.94 24.15 -15.43
CA ILE A 77 -3.49 24.24 -15.67
C ILE A 77 -3.14 25.57 -16.31
N VAL A 78 -3.80 25.91 -17.41
CA VAL A 78 -3.52 27.14 -18.15
C VAL A 78 -4.72 27.57 -19.02
N LYS A 79 -4.88 28.89 -19.22
CA LYS A 79 -5.71 29.47 -20.28
C LYS A 79 -4.82 29.95 -21.40
N TYR A 80 -5.18 29.67 -22.65
CA TYR A 80 -4.42 30.07 -23.83
C TYR A 80 -5.35 30.47 -24.97
N LYS A 81 -4.80 31.14 -26.00
CA LYS A 81 -5.53 31.48 -27.20
C LYS A 81 -5.11 30.57 -28.32
N GLU A 82 -6.06 29.91 -28.94
CA GLU A 82 -5.87 29.05 -30.10
C GLU A 82 -6.40 29.75 -31.34
N PHE A 83 -5.59 29.78 -32.41
CA PHE A 83 -6.01 30.34 -33.67
C PHE A 83 -6.76 29.29 -34.50
N ASN A 84 -8.00 29.55 -34.81
CA ASN A 84 -8.80 28.73 -35.70
C ASN A 84 -8.62 29.23 -37.15
N ARG A 85 -7.95 28.44 -37.96
CA ARG A 85 -7.64 28.77 -39.35
C ARG A 85 -8.90 28.91 -40.21
N THR A 86 -9.95 28.14 -39.96
CA THR A 86 -11.20 28.16 -40.70
C THR A 86 -12.00 29.42 -40.43
N ALA A 87 -12.01 29.89 -39.18
CA ALA A 87 -12.73 31.07 -38.74
C ALA A 87 -11.88 32.36 -38.85
N GLY A 88 -10.57 32.24 -39.07
CA GLY A 88 -9.64 33.38 -39.10
C GLY A 88 -9.54 34.15 -37.78
N ALA A 89 -9.86 33.53 -36.63
CA ALA A 89 -9.98 34.20 -35.35
C ALA A 89 -9.32 33.39 -34.21
N TYR A 90 -8.95 34.10 -33.12
CA TYR A 90 -8.47 33.49 -31.87
C TYR A 90 -9.62 33.17 -30.94
N TYR A 91 -9.57 31.99 -30.36
CA TYR A 91 -10.52 31.54 -29.35
C TYR A 91 -9.81 31.27 -28.03
N GLU A 92 -10.40 31.64 -26.92
CA GLU A 92 -9.91 31.27 -25.61
C GLU A 92 -10.16 29.78 -25.31
N ARG A 93 -9.11 29.12 -24.88
CA ARG A 93 -9.12 27.71 -24.48
C ARG A 93 -8.60 27.58 -23.06
N ALA A 94 -9.02 26.52 -22.39
CA ALA A 94 -8.55 26.18 -21.07
C ALA A 94 -8.10 24.71 -21.07
N LEU A 95 -6.91 24.46 -20.55
CA LEU A 95 -6.41 23.14 -20.27
C LEU A 95 -6.67 22.83 -18.81
N ASN A 96 -7.49 21.81 -18.56
CA ASN A 96 -7.84 21.37 -17.22
C ASN A 96 -7.31 19.96 -17.01
N ALA A 97 -6.70 19.71 -15.83
CA ALA A 97 -6.46 18.35 -15.36
C ALA A 97 -7.75 17.77 -14.78
N PRO A 98 -8.14 16.54 -15.14
CA PRO A 98 -9.33 15.92 -14.58
C PRO A 98 -9.13 15.54 -13.11
N PRO A 99 -10.23 15.35 -12.33
CA PRO A 99 -10.14 14.81 -10.99
C PRO A 99 -9.67 13.34 -11.04
N ILE A 100 -8.84 12.96 -10.04
CA ILE A 100 -8.30 11.61 -9.89
C ILE A 100 -8.66 10.97 -8.53
N ASN A 101 -9.30 11.72 -7.66
CA ASN A 101 -9.67 11.27 -6.31
C ASN A 101 -10.80 10.23 -6.29
N ASN A 102 -11.58 10.13 -7.35
CA ASN A 102 -12.69 9.17 -7.50
C ASN A 102 -12.34 7.97 -8.40
N LEU A 103 -11.15 7.94 -9.00
CA LEU A 103 -10.72 6.82 -9.84
C LEU A 103 -10.62 5.51 -9.05
N SER A 104 -10.76 4.39 -9.75
CA SER A 104 -10.34 3.08 -9.28
C SER A 104 -8.81 2.93 -9.34
N LEU A 105 -8.28 1.92 -8.66
CA LEU A 105 -6.84 1.63 -8.71
C LEU A 105 -6.35 1.34 -10.14
N GLN A 106 -7.15 0.61 -10.91
CA GLN A 106 -6.81 0.26 -12.29
C GLN A 106 -6.74 1.51 -13.19
N GLU A 107 -7.74 2.39 -13.10
CA GLU A 107 -7.77 3.64 -13.88
C GLU A 107 -6.59 4.55 -13.53
N LEU A 108 -6.21 4.62 -12.24
CA LEU A 108 -5.02 5.36 -11.83
C LEU A 108 -3.75 4.73 -12.39
N ALA A 109 -3.62 3.39 -12.33
CA ALA A 109 -2.46 2.68 -12.87
C ALA A 109 -2.31 2.88 -14.37
N ASP A 110 -3.39 2.79 -15.12
CA ASP A 110 -3.41 3.02 -16.57
C ASP A 110 -3.07 4.48 -16.90
N GLY A 111 -3.55 5.42 -16.08
CA GLY A 111 -3.28 6.85 -16.24
C GLY A 111 -1.80 7.20 -16.05
N VAL A 112 -1.16 6.68 -15.01
CA VAL A 112 0.25 7.02 -14.71
C VAL A 112 1.25 6.27 -15.59
N SER A 113 0.87 5.13 -16.16
CA SER A 113 1.72 4.30 -17.01
C SER A 113 1.75 4.76 -18.48
N SER A 114 0.78 5.57 -18.88
CA SER A 114 0.64 6.04 -20.27
C SER A 114 0.73 7.56 -20.36
N SER A 115 1.49 8.05 -21.33
CA SER A 115 1.49 9.48 -21.69
C SER A 115 0.17 9.83 -22.37
N ARG A 116 -0.50 10.90 -21.92
CA ARG A 116 -1.75 11.41 -22.51
C ARG A 116 -1.70 12.93 -22.59
N ASP A 117 -1.78 13.47 -23.77
CA ASP A 117 -1.72 14.91 -24.01
C ASP A 117 -0.51 15.57 -23.33
N VAL A 118 -0.74 16.33 -22.26
CA VAL A 118 0.29 17.00 -21.46
C VAL A 118 0.69 16.22 -20.22
N MET A 119 0.00 15.13 -19.88
CA MET A 119 0.34 14.28 -18.76
C MET A 119 1.49 13.35 -19.13
N PRO A 120 2.66 13.42 -18.47
CA PRO A 120 3.75 12.51 -18.72
C PRO A 120 3.45 11.09 -18.20
N SER A 121 4.13 10.10 -18.74
CA SER A 121 4.18 8.77 -18.13
C SER A 121 5.17 8.74 -16.96
N TYR A 122 4.90 7.90 -15.97
CA TYR A 122 5.72 7.76 -14.77
C TYR A 122 6.24 6.33 -14.61
N PHE A 123 7.52 6.20 -14.26
CA PHE A 123 8.13 4.92 -13.95
C PHE A 123 7.91 4.59 -12.45
N LEU A 124 6.70 4.14 -12.13
CA LEU A 124 6.29 3.75 -10.79
C LEU A 124 6.12 2.23 -10.72
N THR A 125 6.53 1.64 -9.61
CA THR A 125 6.24 0.23 -9.32
C THR A 125 4.76 0.06 -8.99
N GLN A 126 4.23 -1.15 -9.11
CA GLN A 126 2.84 -1.44 -8.73
C GLN A 126 2.56 -1.07 -7.27
N ASN A 127 3.51 -1.32 -6.36
CA ASN A 127 3.35 -0.97 -4.96
C ASN A 127 3.28 0.55 -4.75
N GLU A 128 4.09 1.32 -5.44
CA GLU A 128 4.07 2.79 -5.38
C GLU A 128 2.74 3.35 -5.90
N ILE A 129 2.19 2.78 -6.97
CA ILE A 129 0.86 3.16 -7.49
C ILE A 129 -0.23 2.86 -6.43
N ILE A 130 -0.17 1.70 -5.78
CA ILE A 130 -1.08 1.34 -4.69
C ILE A 130 -0.97 2.32 -3.51
N ILE A 131 0.24 2.71 -3.15
CA ILE A 131 0.51 3.65 -2.06
C ILE A 131 -0.04 5.05 -2.40
N ILE A 132 0.20 5.55 -3.60
CA ILE A 132 -0.38 6.82 -4.07
C ILE A 132 -1.91 6.76 -4.04
N TYR A 133 -2.50 5.65 -4.52
CA TYR A 133 -3.94 5.46 -4.50
C TYR A 133 -4.52 5.50 -3.08
N LYS A 134 -3.91 4.77 -2.15
CA LYS A 134 -4.31 4.77 -0.73
C LYS A 134 -4.23 6.18 -0.14
N TYR A 135 -3.15 6.92 -0.42
CA TYR A 135 -2.98 8.29 0.02
C TYR A 135 -4.09 9.21 -0.50
N ILE A 136 -4.36 9.19 -1.82
CA ILE A 136 -5.45 10.01 -2.40
C ILE A 136 -6.79 9.67 -1.74
N LYS A 137 -7.07 8.39 -1.50
CA LYS A 137 -8.31 7.98 -0.82
C LYS A 137 -8.35 8.45 0.63
N SER A 138 -7.24 8.38 1.38
CA SER A 138 -7.18 8.78 2.79
C SER A 138 -7.46 10.28 2.97
N ILE A 139 -6.83 11.13 2.16
CA ILE A 139 -7.00 12.60 2.26
C ILE A 139 -8.37 13.09 1.82
N ASN A 140 -9.13 12.27 1.10
CA ASN A 140 -10.49 12.57 0.66
C ASN A 140 -11.58 11.92 1.53
N GLN A 141 -11.21 11.12 2.53
CA GLN A 141 -12.19 10.58 3.47
C GLN A 141 -12.74 11.70 4.39
N PRO A 142 -14.04 11.69 4.68
CA PRO A 142 -14.58 12.61 5.67
C PRO A 142 -13.91 12.33 7.03
N LYS A 143 -13.29 13.36 7.61
CA LYS A 143 -12.68 13.24 8.95
C LYS A 143 -13.74 12.71 9.91
N LYS A 144 -13.54 11.51 10.47
CA LYS A 144 -14.34 11.00 11.59
C LYS A 144 -14.30 12.06 12.68
N LYS A 145 -15.46 12.67 12.98
CA LYS A 145 -15.58 13.54 14.16
C LYS A 145 -15.22 12.67 15.37
N GLU A 146 -14.07 12.92 15.99
CA GLU A 146 -13.79 12.39 17.32
C GLU A 146 -14.93 12.85 18.24
N LYS A 147 -15.71 11.86 18.71
CA LYS A 147 -16.66 12.13 19.80
C LYS A 147 -15.82 12.42 21.04
N LYS A 148 -15.77 13.69 21.42
CA LYS A 148 -15.31 14.15 22.73
C LYS A 148 -16.21 13.59 23.82
#